data_af4760f2c8eb15854914c33e027003e0
#
_entry.id   af4760f2c8eb15854914c33e027003e0
#
_cell.length_a   1.000
_cell.length_b   1.000
_cell.length_c   1.000
_cell.angle_alpha   90.00
_cell.angle_beta   90.00
_cell.angle_gamma   90.00
#
_symmetry.space_group_name_H-M   'P 1'
#
loop_
_entity.id
_entity.type
_entity.pdbx_description
1 polymer ?
#
loop_
_entity_poly.entity_id
_entity_poly.type
_entity_poly.pdbx_seq_one_letter_code
_entity_poly.pdbx_strand_id
1 'polypeptide(L)'
;MGRFNEPRKGLKVLIDALPIISRFLPEIKVLVAGPGDPDEFLKDIDPQLRNRIKFLGKLTESEKADFMTSVNAFIAPNTGGESFGIILAEALAGGAAVVASDIPAFEALLQKGKYGRLFKSEDSTDLAKVIIELLRDSQERDSLAKNGQSFAQRFDWSRVGEEIFEVYEMAIVGKGKVGLVSDNRPWNRIWNR
;
A
#
# COMPACT_ATOMS: atom_id res chain seq x y z
N MET A 1 0.82 -5.81 -5.11
CA MET A 1 -0.04 -5.94 -6.31
C MET A 1 0.31 -4.86 -7.33
N GLY A 2 0.22 -5.16 -8.63
CA GLY A 2 0.56 -4.23 -9.73
C GLY A 2 1.46 -4.89 -10.77
N ARG A 3 2.01 -4.11 -11.72
CA ARG A 3 2.95 -4.63 -12.72
C ARG A 3 4.28 -4.98 -12.06
N PHE A 4 4.44 -6.21 -11.64
CA PHE A 4 5.58 -6.61 -10.82
C PHE A 4 6.92 -6.68 -11.58
N ASN A 5 6.91 -6.67 -12.93
CA ASN A 5 8.14 -6.52 -13.74
C ASN A 5 8.69 -5.08 -13.75
N GLU A 6 7.92 -4.08 -13.30
CA GLU A 6 8.45 -2.72 -13.16
C GLU A 6 9.37 -2.64 -11.93
N PRO A 7 10.68 -2.33 -12.08
CA PRO A 7 11.62 -2.30 -10.96
C PRO A 7 11.17 -1.41 -9.80
N ARG A 8 10.54 -0.26 -10.13
CA ARG A 8 10.02 0.68 -9.14
C ARG A 8 8.91 0.11 -8.24
N LYS A 9 8.28 -1.01 -8.63
CA LYS A 9 7.29 -1.71 -7.79
C LYS A 9 7.92 -2.54 -6.68
N GLY A 10 9.25 -2.72 -6.72
CA GLY A 10 10.05 -3.23 -5.62
C GLY A 10 9.83 -4.70 -5.26
N LEU A 11 9.26 -5.53 -6.18
CA LEU A 11 9.09 -6.96 -5.89
C LEU A 11 10.41 -7.61 -5.49
N LYS A 12 11.52 -7.18 -6.11
CA LYS A 12 12.86 -7.69 -5.77
C LYS A 12 13.20 -7.44 -4.29
N VAL A 13 12.87 -6.29 -3.73
CA VAL A 13 13.13 -5.99 -2.30
C VAL A 13 12.40 -6.98 -1.39
N LEU A 14 11.16 -7.34 -1.73
CA LEU A 14 10.40 -8.35 -0.98
C LEU A 14 11.01 -9.75 -1.14
N ILE A 15 11.44 -10.11 -2.34
CA ILE A 15 12.10 -11.39 -2.61
C ILE A 15 13.41 -11.51 -1.83
N ASP A 16 14.21 -10.45 -1.83
CA ASP A 16 15.48 -10.40 -1.09
C ASP A 16 15.27 -10.43 0.44
N ALA A 17 14.12 -9.98 0.93
CA ALA A 17 13.72 -10.09 2.33
C ALA A 17 13.26 -11.51 2.73
N LEU A 18 12.75 -12.30 1.77
CA LEU A 18 12.08 -13.58 2.04
C LEU A 18 12.96 -14.63 2.75
N PRO A 19 14.27 -14.77 2.47
CA PRO A 19 15.15 -15.68 3.23
C PRO A 19 15.19 -15.37 4.72
N ILE A 20 15.18 -14.08 5.09
CA ILE A 20 15.16 -13.65 6.49
C ILE A 20 13.78 -13.93 7.09
N ILE A 21 12.72 -13.52 6.41
CA ILE A 21 11.34 -13.72 6.88
C ILE A 21 11.05 -15.20 7.13
N SER A 22 11.43 -16.07 6.20
CA SER A 22 11.14 -17.51 6.27
C SER A 22 11.81 -18.23 7.44
N ARG A 23 12.93 -17.73 7.94
CA ARG A 23 13.59 -18.27 9.15
C ARG A 23 12.75 -18.03 10.41
N PHE A 24 12.05 -16.91 10.47
CA PHE A 24 11.28 -16.50 11.64
C PHE A 24 9.79 -16.83 11.51
N LEU A 25 9.32 -16.97 10.28
CA LEU A 25 7.93 -17.29 9.92
C LEU A 25 7.94 -18.44 8.88
N PRO A 26 8.16 -19.69 9.31
CA PRO A 26 8.34 -20.82 8.39
C PRO A 26 7.11 -21.12 7.53
N GLU A 27 5.92 -20.71 7.95
CA GLU A 27 4.67 -20.92 7.22
C GLU A 27 4.27 -19.74 6.31
N ILE A 28 5.16 -18.75 6.15
CA ILE A 28 4.86 -17.57 5.34
C ILE A 28 4.52 -17.95 3.90
N LYS A 29 3.48 -17.34 3.35
CA LYS A 29 3.10 -17.39 1.94
C LYS A 29 3.09 -15.98 1.38
N VAL A 30 3.67 -15.81 0.21
CA VAL A 30 3.70 -14.55 -0.52
C VAL A 30 2.80 -14.68 -1.74
N LEU A 31 1.77 -13.84 -1.83
CA LEU A 31 0.87 -13.77 -2.96
C LEU A 31 1.25 -12.55 -3.80
N VAL A 32 1.54 -12.75 -5.07
CA VAL A 32 1.89 -11.69 -6.02
C VAL A 32 0.78 -11.59 -7.05
N ALA A 33 0.08 -10.46 -7.09
CA ALA A 33 -1.01 -10.21 -8.03
C ALA A 33 -0.65 -9.07 -9.00
N GLY A 34 -0.98 -9.26 -10.26
CA GLY A 34 -0.76 -8.32 -11.34
C GLY A 34 -0.13 -8.94 -12.57
N PRO A 35 -0.03 -8.19 -13.67
CA PRO A 35 0.62 -8.66 -14.88
C PRO A 35 2.15 -8.64 -14.71
N GLY A 36 2.81 -9.63 -15.31
CA GLY A 36 4.25 -9.80 -15.33
C GLY A 36 4.62 -11.24 -15.71
N ASP A 37 5.90 -11.49 -15.91
CA ASP A 37 6.45 -12.82 -16.16
C ASP A 37 7.02 -13.39 -14.84
N PRO A 38 6.38 -14.40 -14.22
CA PRO A 38 6.88 -15.02 -13.01
C PRO A 38 8.26 -15.66 -13.18
N ASP A 39 8.57 -16.22 -14.35
CA ASP A 39 9.80 -16.94 -14.59
C ASP A 39 11.03 -16.03 -14.54
N GLU A 40 10.86 -14.75 -14.88
CA GLU A 40 11.91 -13.75 -14.75
C GLU A 40 12.40 -13.61 -13.29
N PHE A 41 11.47 -13.65 -12.33
CA PHE A 41 11.80 -13.55 -10.91
C PHE A 41 12.18 -14.88 -10.27
N LEU A 42 11.55 -15.97 -10.69
CA LEU A 42 11.78 -17.28 -10.08
C LEU A 42 13.17 -17.85 -10.37
N LYS A 43 13.84 -17.40 -11.43
CA LYS A 43 15.19 -17.87 -11.79
C LYS A 43 16.21 -17.68 -10.68
N ASP A 44 16.15 -16.52 -10.01
CA ASP A 44 17.14 -16.09 -9.03
C ASP A 44 16.73 -16.43 -7.59
N ILE A 45 15.57 -17.09 -7.39
CA ILE A 45 15.07 -17.46 -6.06
C ILE A 45 15.51 -18.87 -5.71
N ASP A 46 15.98 -19.05 -4.47
CA ASP A 46 16.26 -20.36 -3.89
C ASP A 46 15.06 -21.30 -4.13
N PRO A 47 15.27 -22.49 -4.71
CA PRO A 47 14.19 -23.46 -4.94
C PRO A 47 13.33 -23.77 -3.72
N GLN A 48 13.89 -23.75 -2.51
CA GLN A 48 13.16 -23.97 -1.26
C GLN A 48 12.17 -22.83 -0.94
N LEU A 49 12.44 -21.62 -1.44
CA LEU A 49 11.58 -20.46 -1.24
C LEU A 49 10.55 -20.27 -2.34
N ARG A 50 10.76 -20.84 -3.54
CA ARG A 50 9.82 -20.72 -4.67
C ARG A 50 8.43 -21.20 -4.31
N ASN A 51 8.31 -22.30 -3.57
CA ASN A 51 7.03 -22.87 -3.14
C ASN A 51 6.25 -21.97 -2.16
N ARG A 52 6.89 -20.93 -1.64
CA ARG A 52 6.25 -19.94 -0.77
C ARG A 52 5.63 -18.77 -1.53
N ILE A 53 5.96 -18.63 -2.80
CA ILE A 53 5.51 -17.54 -3.65
C ILE A 53 4.48 -18.07 -4.64
N LYS A 54 3.30 -17.44 -4.68
CA LYS A 54 2.25 -17.74 -5.64
C LYS A 54 1.93 -16.50 -6.46
N PHE A 55 2.12 -16.60 -7.77
CA PHE A 55 1.70 -15.57 -8.72
C PHE A 55 0.24 -15.85 -9.13
N LEU A 56 -0.61 -14.82 -8.99
CA LEU A 56 -2.04 -14.92 -9.24
C LEU A 56 -2.44 -14.35 -10.61
N GLY A 57 -1.49 -13.70 -11.31
CA GLY A 57 -1.81 -13.00 -12.55
C GLY A 57 -2.66 -11.73 -12.30
N LYS A 58 -3.32 -11.25 -13.36
CA LYS A 58 -4.20 -10.10 -13.30
C LYS A 58 -5.52 -10.50 -12.63
N LEU A 59 -5.90 -9.78 -11.58
CA LEU A 59 -7.17 -9.95 -10.89
C LEU A 59 -8.25 -9.03 -11.49
N THR A 60 -9.49 -9.48 -11.47
CA THR A 60 -10.68 -8.63 -11.65
C THR A 60 -10.88 -7.72 -10.44
N GLU A 61 -11.76 -6.72 -10.53
CA GLU A 61 -12.02 -5.83 -9.39
C GLU A 61 -12.61 -6.58 -8.19
N SER A 62 -13.47 -7.60 -8.43
CA SER A 62 -14.00 -8.45 -7.36
C SER A 62 -12.91 -9.28 -6.69
N GLU A 63 -12.08 -9.96 -7.49
CA GLU A 63 -10.95 -10.76 -6.96
C GLU A 63 -9.93 -9.89 -6.23
N LYS A 64 -9.76 -8.63 -6.65
CA LYS A 64 -8.90 -7.67 -5.97
C LYS A 64 -9.43 -7.33 -4.58
N ALA A 65 -10.75 -7.12 -4.44
CA ALA A 65 -11.38 -6.88 -3.16
C ALA A 65 -11.21 -8.10 -2.23
N ASP A 66 -11.49 -9.31 -2.73
CA ASP A 66 -11.30 -10.56 -1.98
C ASP A 66 -9.84 -10.76 -1.58
N PHE A 67 -8.89 -10.44 -2.47
CA PHE A 67 -7.46 -10.50 -2.17
C PHE A 67 -7.10 -9.57 -1.00
N MET A 68 -7.56 -8.31 -1.02
CA MET A 68 -7.25 -7.33 0.03
C MET A 68 -7.82 -7.74 1.39
N THR A 69 -9.00 -8.37 1.42
CA THR A 69 -9.63 -8.84 2.67
C THR A 69 -9.02 -10.14 3.20
N SER A 70 -8.37 -10.94 2.34
CA SER A 70 -7.87 -12.29 2.69
C SER A 70 -6.44 -12.32 3.21
N VAL A 71 -5.66 -11.26 3.01
CA VAL A 71 -4.24 -11.23 3.39
C VAL A 71 -4.05 -10.72 4.82
N ASN A 72 -3.10 -11.31 5.54
CA ASN A 72 -2.75 -10.84 6.89
C ASN A 72 -2.01 -9.50 6.87
N ALA A 73 -1.22 -9.25 5.82
CA ALA A 73 -0.56 -7.97 5.60
C ALA A 73 -0.44 -7.70 4.10
N PHE A 74 -0.65 -6.46 3.71
CA PHE A 74 -0.41 -5.98 2.35
C PHE A 74 0.94 -5.27 2.29
N ILE A 75 1.81 -5.72 1.38
CA ILE A 75 3.17 -5.18 1.26
C ILE A 75 3.28 -4.34 -0.02
N ALA A 76 3.68 -3.08 0.12
CA ALA A 76 3.95 -2.16 -0.97
C ALA A 76 5.43 -1.70 -0.95
N PRO A 77 6.33 -2.50 -1.53
CA PRO A 77 7.77 -2.24 -1.45
C PRO A 77 8.28 -1.31 -2.55
N ASN A 78 7.44 -0.39 -3.03
CA ASN A 78 7.78 0.51 -4.13
C ASN A 78 9.01 1.35 -3.79
N THR A 79 9.89 1.57 -4.78
CA THR A 79 11.12 2.36 -4.60
C THR A 79 10.96 3.80 -5.08
N GLY A 80 9.82 4.14 -5.71
CA GLY A 80 9.51 5.50 -6.17
C GLY A 80 8.42 5.53 -7.23
N GLY A 81 8.22 6.71 -7.83
CA GLY A 81 7.30 6.89 -8.96
C GLY A 81 5.82 6.75 -8.62
N GLU A 82 5.45 6.98 -7.36
CA GLU A 82 4.06 7.04 -6.91
C GLU A 82 3.67 8.49 -6.58
N SER A 83 2.51 8.91 -7.05
CA SER A 83 1.97 10.25 -6.77
C SER A 83 1.07 10.27 -5.54
N PHE A 84 0.26 9.25 -5.32
CA PHE A 84 -0.70 9.16 -4.21
C PHE A 84 -0.63 7.81 -3.48
N GLY A 85 -0.57 6.70 -4.22
CA GLY A 85 -0.60 5.35 -3.64
C GLY A 85 -2.00 4.78 -3.51
N ILE A 86 -2.83 4.88 -4.56
CA ILE A 86 -4.20 4.34 -4.58
C ILE A 86 -4.25 2.90 -4.06
N ILE A 87 -3.25 2.08 -4.40
CA ILE A 87 -3.19 0.69 -3.96
C ILE A 87 -3.14 0.54 -2.42
N LEU A 88 -2.55 1.52 -1.71
CA LEU A 88 -2.57 1.52 -0.24
C LEU A 88 -3.96 1.89 0.29
N ALA A 89 -4.63 2.88 -0.33
CA ALA A 89 -5.99 3.24 0.03
C ALA A 89 -6.94 2.05 -0.16
N GLU A 90 -6.80 1.30 -1.26
CA GLU A 90 -7.55 0.07 -1.53
C GLU A 90 -7.25 -1.02 -0.48
N ALA A 91 -5.97 -1.23 -0.12
CA ALA A 91 -5.57 -2.21 0.88
C ALA A 91 -6.10 -1.86 2.28
N LEU A 92 -6.03 -0.59 2.66
CA LEU A 92 -6.62 -0.09 3.90
C LEU A 92 -8.14 -0.29 3.92
N ALA A 93 -8.83 0.05 2.82
CA ALA A 93 -10.28 -0.13 2.70
C ALA A 93 -10.69 -1.61 2.81
N GLY A 94 -9.88 -2.53 2.25
CA GLY A 94 -10.03 -3.97 2.40
C GLY A 94 -9.73 -4.50 3.80
N GLY A 95 -9.25 -3.66 4.71
CA GLY A 95 -8.93 -4.09 6.08
C GLY A 95 -7.63 -4.87 6.21
N ALA A 96 -6.72 -4.78 5.25
CA ALA A 96 -5.38 -5.34 5.38
C ALA A 96 -4.49 -4.45 6.26
N ALA A 97 -3.66 -5.05 7.11
CA ALA A 97 -2.56 -4.32 7.73
C ALA A 97 -1.52 -3.98 6.66
N VAL A 98 -1.17 -2.70 6.51
CA VAL A 98 -0.29 -2.22 5.44
C VAL A 98 1.14 -2.07 5.92
N VAL A 99 2.09 -2.61 5.15
CA VAL A 99 3.53 -2.33 5.25
C VAL A 99 3.97 -1.70 3.93
N ALA A 100 4.54 -0.52 3.97
CA ALA A 100 4.96 0.22 2.79
C ALA A 100 6.36 0.82 2.96
N SER A 101 7.05 1.07 1.86
CA SER A 101 8.29 1.85 1.88
C SER A 101 8.04 3.31 2.30
N ASP A 102 9.06 3.96 2.83
CA ASP A 102 9.04 5.35 3.29
C ASP A 102 9.16 6.39 2.16
N ILE A 103 8.71 6.05 0.94
CA ILE A 103 8.64 7.03 -0.14
C ILE A 103 7.61 8.12 0.19
N PRO A 104 7.83 9.39 -0.26
CA PRO A 104 7.01 10.53 0.17
C PRO A 104 5.50 10.34 0.02
N ALA A 105 5.04 9.73 -1.09
CA ALA A 105 3.61 9.49 -1.33
C ALA A 105 3.01 8.52 -0.29
N PHE A 106 3.72 7.45 0.05
CA PHE A 106 3.27 6.45 1.00
C PHE A 106 3.34 6.96 2.45
N GLU A 107 4.41 7.67 2.77
CA GLU A 107 4.54 8.34 4.07
C GLU A 107 3.41 9.35 4.31
N ALA A 108 3.07 10.15 3.30
CA ALA A 108 1.98 11.10 3.36
C ALA A 108 0.62 10.41 3.53
N LEU A 109 0.31 9.38 2.72
CA LEU A 109 -0.95 8.65 2.78
C LEU A 109 -1.12 7.94 4.12
N LEU A 110 -0.08 7.25 4.60
CA LEU A 110 -0.10 6.52 5.87
C LEU A 110 0.10 7.43 7.10
N GLN A 111 0.15 8.75 6.91
CA GLN A 111 0.37 9.74 7.96
C GLN A 111 1.58 9.39 8.84
N LYS A 112 2.74 9.22 8.22
CA LYS A 112 4.02 8.89 8.88
C LYS A 112 3.95 7.62 9.73
N GLY A 113 3.26 6.59 9.23
CA GLY A 113 3.17 5.29 9.89
C GLY A 113 1.98 5.12 10.84
N LYS A 114 1.09 6.11 10.96
CA LYS A 114 -0.09 6.01 11.83
C LYS A 114 -1.09 4.94 11.37
N TYR A 115 -1.23 4.74 10.05
CA TYR A 115 -2.19 3.83 9.45
C TYR A 115 -1.55 2.66 8.68
N GLY A 116 -0.27 2.45 8.87
CA GLY A 116 0.51 1.35 8.29
C GLY A 116 1.92 1.41 8.82
N ARG A 117 2.67 0.32 8.73
CA ARG A 117 4.09 0.30 9.06
C ARG A 117 4.91 0.79 7.88
N LEU A 118 5.92 1.59 8.15
CA LEU A 118 6.89 2.03 7.15
C LEU A 118 8.21 1.30 7.34
N PHE A 119 8.87 1.00 6.23
CA PHE A 119 10.24 0.51 6.20
C PHE A 119 11.08 1.36 5.25
N LYS A 120 12.38 1.37 5.45
CA LYS A 120 13.32 2.14 4.62
C LYS A 120 13.33 1.61 3.20
N SER A 121 13.02 2.48 2.24
CA SER A 121 12.97 2.12 0.81
C SER A 121 14.24 1.42 0.36
N GLU A 122 14.09 0.38 -0.46
CA GLU A 122 15.17 -0.48 -1.00
C GLU A 122 15.92 -1.32 0.05
N ASP A 123 15.57 -1.25 1.33
CA ASP A 123 16.20 -2.03 2.40
C ASP A 123 15.39 -3.31 2.70
N SER A 124 15.84 -4.43 2.12
CA SER A 124 15.21 -5.74 2.32
C SER A 124 15.33 -6.26 3.75
N THR A 125 16.36 -5.85 4.48
CA THR A 125 16.57 -6.25 5.88
C THR A 125 15.59 -5.54 6.79
N ASP A 126 15.39 -4.24 6.59
CA ASP A 126 14.41 -3.47 7.34
C ASP A 126 12.99 -3.92 7.03
N LEU A 127 12.68 -4.18 5.73
CA LEU A 127 11.40 -4.78 5.33
C LEU A 127 11.14 -6.11 6.04
N ALA A 128 12.14 -7.01 6.09
CA ALA A 128 12.00 -8.29 6.75
C ALA A 128 11.69 -8.12 8.24
N LYS A 129 12.41 -7.22 8.93
CA LYS A 129 12.18 -6.88 10.33
C LYS A 129 10.75 -6.42 10.58
N VAL A 130 10.29 -5.42 9.82
CA VAL A 130 8.94 -4.86 9.96
C VAL A 130 7.85 -5.92 9.73
N ILE A 131 8.00 -6.77 8.71
CA ILE A 131 7.05 -7.87 8.44
C ILE A 131 7.02 -8.88 9.59
N ILE A 132 8.19 -9.28 10.10
CA ILE A 132 8.28 -10.27 11.19
C ILE A 132 7.63 -9.72 12.46
N GLU A 133 7.93 -8.48 12.83
CA GLU A 133 7.33 -7.83 14.00
C GLU A 133 5.81 -7.78 13.88
N LEU A 134 5.29 -7.26 12.77
CA LEU A 134 3.85 -7.11 12.55
C LEU A 134 3.09 -8.45 12.52
N LEU A 135 3.66 -9.48 11.86
CA LEU A 135 2.97 -10.77 11.75
C LEU A 135 3.04 -11.60 13.04
N ARG A 136 3.96 -11.31 13.94
CA ARG A 136 4.04 -11.93 15.28
C ARG A 136 3.12 -11.29 16.29
N ASP A 137 2.82 -10.01 16.12
CA ASP A 137 1.89 -9.28 16.99
C ASP A 137 0.50 -9.18 16.33
N SER A 138 -0.36 -10.14 16.64
CA SER A 138 -1.72 -10.17 16.10
C SER A 138 -2.55 -8.99 16.60
N GLN A 139 -2.34 -8.53 17.85
CA GLN A 139 -3.09 -7.42 18.41
C GLN A 139 -2.74 -6.10 17.71
N GLU A 140 -1.46 -5.86 17.49
CA GLU A 140 -1.03 -4.70 16.74
C GLU A 140 -1.54 -4.75 15.30
N ARG A 141 -1.37 -5.89 14.62
CA ARG A 141 -1.83 -6.09 13.24
C ARG A 141 -3.31 -5.80 13.08
N ASP A 142 -4.15 -6.37 13.95
CA ASP A 142 -5.60 -6.23 13.89
C ASP A 142 -6.03 -4.79 14.23
N SER A 143 -5.35 -4.13 15.17
CA SER A 143 -5.56 -2.71 15.48
C SER A 143 -5.19 -1.82 14.30
N LEU A 144 -4.05 -2.07 13.65
CA LEU A 144 -3.58 -1.32 12.49
C LEU A 144 -4.54 -1.47 11.31
N ALA A 145 -5.00 -2.70 11.04
CA ALA A 145 -5.97 -3.01 10.00
C ALA A 145 -7.30 -2.26 10.22
N LYS A 146 -7.87 -2.33 11.43
CA LYS A 146 -9.12 -1.65 11.79
C LYS A 146 -9.01 -0.13 11.70
N ASN A 147 -7.92 0.44 12.23
CA ASN A 147 -7.69 1.88 12.16
C ASN A 147 -7.47 2.35 10.72
N GLY A 148 -6.74 1.57 9.92
CA GLY A 148 -6.53 1.81 8.50
C GLY A 148 -7.82 1.78 7.71
N GLN A 149 -8.68 0.79 7.95
CA GLN A 149 -9.98 0.66 7.29
C GLN A 149 -10.91 1.85 7.60
N SER A 150 -10.96 2.26 8.86
CA SER A 150 -11.74 3.45 9.25
C SER A 150 -11.20 4.72 8.60
N PHE A 151 -9.88 4.85 8.50
CA PHE A 151 -9.24 5.99 7.84
C PHE A 151 -9.51 6.01 6.33
N ALA A 152 -9.56 4.85 5.67
CA ALA A 152 -9.76 4.74 4.22
C ALA A 152 -11.13 5.25 3.76
N GLN A 153 -12.15 5.28 4.63
CA GLN A 153 -13.49 5.80 4.31
C GLN A 153 -13.47 7.26 3.83
N ARG A 154 -12.42 8.00 4.16
CA ARG A 154 -12.25 9.38 3.66
C ARG A 154 -11.96 9.46 2.16
N PHE A 155 -11.53 8.36 1.54
CA PHE A 155 -11.23 8.27 0.12
C PHE A 155 -12.39 7.70 -0.68
N ASP A 156 -13.55 7.47 -0.04
CA ASP A 156 -14.76 7.03 -0.75
C ASP A 156 -15.21 8.11 -1.73
N TRP A 157 -15.56 7.66 -2.95
CA TRP A 157 -15.96 8.56 -4.01
C TRP A 157 -17.22 9.37 -3.70
N SER A 158 -18.15 8.85 -2.88
CA SER A 158 -19.32 9.60 -2.43
C SER A 158 -18.90 10.85 -1.67
N ARG A 159 -17.94 10.70 -0.76
CA ARG A 159 -17.42 11.79 0.05
C ARG A 159 -16.54 12.75 -0.74
N VAL A 160 -15.60 12.21 -1.54
CA VAL A 160 -14.73 13.02 -2.39
C VAL A 160 -15.55 13.78 -3.43
N GLY A 161 -16.60 13.16 -3.97
CA GLY A 161 -17.53 13.78 -4.91
C GLY A 161 -18.27 14.98 -4.31
N GLU A 162 -18.80 14.86 -3.09
CA GLU A 162 -19.44 15.97 -2.38
C GLU A 162 -18.47 17.16 -2.21
N GLU A 163 -17.24 16.90 -1.77
CA GLU A 163 -16.24 17.95 -1.60
C GLU A 163 -15.86 18.63 -2.93
N ILE A 164 -15.86 17.89 -4.04
CA ILE A 164 -15.63 18.45 -5.38
C ILE A 164 -16.81 19.31 -5.81
N PHE A 165 -18.06 18.85 -5.58
CA PHE A 165 -19.26 19.63 -5.88
C PHE A 165 -19.30 20.95 -5.12
N GLU A 166 -18.95 20.97 -3.83
CA GLU A 166 -18.85 22.21 -3.06
C GLU A 166 -17.87 23.22 -3.71
N VAL A 167 -16.73 22.75 -4.23
CA VAL A 167 -15.76 23.61 -4.92
C VAL A 167 -16.35 24.16 -6.22
N TYR A 168 -17.08 23.35 -6.99
CA TYR A 168 -17.75 23.80 -8.20
C TYR A 168 -18.85 24.83 -7.90
N GLU A 169 -19.67 24.62 -6.88
CA GLU A 169 -20.68 25.57 -6.46
C GLU A 169 -20.04 26.91 -6.06
N MET A 170 -18.98 26.89 -5.26
CA MET A 170 -18.24 28.11 -4.91
C MET A 170 -17.70 28.84 -6.14
N ALA A 171 -17.20 28.11 -7.14
CA ALA A 171 -16.67 28.70 -8.38
C ALA A 171 -17.78 29.30 -9.26
N ILE A 172 -18.96 28.71 -9.29
CA ILE A 172 -20.12 29.19 -10.08
C ILE A 172 -20.78 30.40 -9.44
N VAL A 173 -20.98 30.38 -8.12
CA VAL A 173 -21.65 31.44 -7.36
C VAL A 173 -20.71 32.63 -7.10
N GLY A 174 -19.43 32.38 -6.96
CA GLY A 174 -18.41 33.41 -6.72
C GLY A 174 -18.02 34.14 -8.00
N LYS A 175 -18.49 35.36 -8.20
CA LYS A 175 -17.95 36.28 -9.23
C LYS A 175 -16.52 36.78 -8.93
N GLY A 176 -15.77 36.09 -8.12
CA GLY A 176 -14.41 36.44 -7.71
C GLY A 176 -13.46 35.24 -7.82
N LYS A 177 -12.15 35.50 -7.91
CA LYS A 177 -11.12 34.46 -7.81
C LYS A 177 -11.40 33.61 -6.56
N VAL A 178 -11.53 32.31 -6.72
CA VAL A 178 -11.57 31.37 -5.60
C VAL A 178 -10.28 31.53 -4.83
N GLY A 179 -10.30 32.31 -3.76
CA GLY A 179 -9.20 32.34 -2.79
C GLY A 179 -9.18 30.98 -2.10
N LEU A 180 -8.11 30.23 -2.29
CA LEU A 180 -7.87 29.05 -1.47
C LEU A 180 -7.84 29.49 -0.01
N VAL A 181 -8.95 29.32 0.68
CA VAL A 181 -8.99 29.53 2.12
C VAL A 181 -7.97 28.57 2.71
N SER A 182 -7.08 29.09 3.54
CA SER A 182 -6.08 28.31 4.28
C SER A 182 -6.78 27.43 5.32
N ASP A 183 -7.46 26.41 4.82
CA ASP A 183 -8.16 25.44 5.64
C ASP A 183 -7.27 24.20 5.79
N ASN A 184 -7.24 23.61 6.97
CA ASN A 184 -6.44 22.44 7.34
C ASN A 184 -6.82 21.14 6.59
N ARG A 185 -7.47 21.24 5.45
CA ARG A 185 -7.84 20.09 4.62
C ARG A 185 -6.60 19.40 4.02
N PRO A 186 -6.55 18.07 3.96
CA PRO A 186 -5.34 17.31 3.61
C PRO A 186 -4.73 17.65 2.26
N TRP A 187 -5.51 18.04 1.25
CA TRP A 187 -4.99 18.38 -0.10
C TRP A 187 -4.32 19.75 -0.19
N ASN A 188 -4.63 20.71 0.68
CA ASN A 188 -3.90 21.98 0.68
C ASN A 188 -2.41 21.81 1.01
N ARG A 189 -2.04 20.67 1.61
CA ARG A 189 -0.63 20.31 1.87
C ARG A 189 0.08 19.65 0.69
N ILE A 190 -0.68 19.11 -0.28
CA ILE A 190 -0.14 18.39 -1.42
C ILE A 190 0.26 19.36 -2.54
N TRP A 191 -0.43 20.52 -2.67
CA TRP A 191 -0.24 21.47 -3.77
C TRP A 191 0.61 22.69 -3.43
N ASN A 192 1.02 22.86 -2.17
CA ASN A 192 1.85 24.01 -1.73
C ASN A 192 3.33 23.65 -1.49
N ARG A 193 3.87 22.72 -2.29
CA ARG A 193 5.32 22.49 -2.38
C ARG A 193 5.81 22.57 -3.81
#